data_0d16a8c33e4bece4d714e00a76aae398
#
_entry.id   0d16a8c33e4bece4d714e00a76aae398
#
_cell.length_a   1.000
_cell.length_b   1.000
_cell.length_c   1.000
_cell.angle_alpha   90.00
_cell.angle_beta   90.00
_cell.angle_gamma   90.00
#
_symmetry.space_group_name_H-M   'P 1'
#
loop_
_entity.id
_entity.type
_entity.pdbx_description
1 polymer ?
#
loop_
_entity_poly.entity_id
_entity_poly.type
_entity_poly.pdbx_seq_one_letter_code
_entity_poly.pdbx_strand_id
1 'polypeptide(L)'
;MIRKELVAASAEPLILSLLAQGESYGYAIIQEVKARSGGKLNWTDGMLYPVLHRMEHRGLIKSRWAESETGRKRKYYSLKKDGKTAMAKHHEQWSLVHSVLAGLRKEQYV
;
A
#
# COMPACT_ATOMS: atom_id res chain seq x y z
N MET A 1 4.85 -2.58 18.48
CA MET A 1 3.72 -1.92 17.82
C MET A 1 4.22 -0.86 16.85
N ILE A 2 3.67 -0.82 15.65
CA ILE A 2 4.06 0.18 14.65
C ILE A 2 3.34 1.50 14.92
N ARG A 3 4.08 2.58 14.87
CA ARG A 3 3.54 3.91 15.13
C ARG A 3 2.53 4.33 14.07
N LYS A 4 1.52 5.08 14.50
CA LYS A 4 0.45 5.58 13.65
C LYS A 4 0.96 6.40 12.46
N GLU A 5 2.00 7.22 12.69
CA GLU A 5 2.61 8.04 11.65
C GLU A 5 3.28 7.19 10.57
N LEU A 6 3.93 6.11 10.96
CA LEU A 6 4.56 5.19 10.02
C LEU A 6 3.52 4.42 9.23
N VAL A 7 2.44 3.99 9.87
CA VAL A 7 1.31 3.35 9.18
C VAL A 7 0.74 4.28 8.13
N ALA A 8 0.49 5.53 8.49
CA ALA A 8 -0.05 6.53 7.55
C ALA A 8 0.90 6.78 6.38
N ALA A 9 2.20 6.94 6.65
CA ALA A 9 3.19 7.20 5.61
C ALA A 9 3.40 6.01 4.67
N SER A 10 3.25 4.79 5.18
CA SER A 10 3.50 3.57 4.39
C SER A 10 2.28 3.09 3.61
N ALA A 11 1.09 3.61 3.88
CA ALA A 11 -0.14 3.12 3.26
C ALA A 11 -0.12 3.24 1.73
N GLU A 12 0.16 4.43 1.21
CA GLU A 12 0.17 4.64 -0.24
C GLU A 12 1.21 3.78 -0.96
N PRO A 13 2.48 3.75 -0.55
CA PRO A 13 3.46 2.90 -1.23
C PRO A 13 3.12 1.40 -1.15
N LEU A 14 2.55 0.93 -0.05
CA LEU A 14 2.14 -0.47 0.06
C LEU A 14 0.99 -0.79 -0.89
N ILE A 15 -0.02 0.08 -0.97
CA ILE A 15 -1.16 -0.11 -1.87
C ILE A 15 -0.68 -0.11 -3.33
N LEU A 16 0.14 0.87 -3.73
CA LEU A 16 0.67 0.94 -5.08
C LEU A 16 1.44 -0.34 -5.45
N SER A 17 2.27 -0.82 -4.54
CA SER A 17 3.08 -2.01 -4.76
C SER A 17 2.24 -3.28 -4.89
N LEU A 18 1.18 -3.39 -4.08
CA LEU A 18 0.25 -4.52 -4.19
C LEU A 18 -0.50 -4.49 -5.52
N LEU A 19 -0.98 -3.32 -5.93
CA LEU A 19 -1.73 -3.18 -7.18
C LEU A 19 -0.83 -3.35 -8.41
N ALA A 20 0.47 -3.17 -8.28
CA ALA A 20 1.42 -3.47 -9.34
C ALA A 20 1.48 -4.96 -9.67
N GLN A 21 1.08 -5.82 -8.74
CA GLN A 21 1.03 -7.27 -8.93
C GLN A 21 -0.28 -7.73 -9.58
N GLY A 22 -1.28 -6.85 -9.66
CA GLY A 22 -2.57 -7.15 -10.25
C GLY A 22 -3.67 -6.39 -9.53
N GLU A 23 -4.85 -6.31 -10.15
CA GLU A 23 -5.97 -5.63 -9.52
C GLU A 23 -6.41 -6.35 -8.24
N SER A 24 -6.96 -5.58 -7.30
CA SER A 24 -7.39 -6.10 -6.01
C SER A 24 -8.55 -5.28 -5.48
N TYR A 25 -9.10 -5.69 -4.37
CA TYR A 25 -10.21 -5.01 -3.71
C TYR A 25 -9.90 -4.82 -2.23
N GLY A 26 -10.65 -3.95 -1.57
CA GLY A 26 -10.31 -3.50 -0.22
C GLY A 26 -10.03 -4.61 0.77
N TYR A 27 -10.93 -5.59 0.87
CA TYR A 27 -10.74 -6.70 1.81
C TYR A 27 -9.45 -7.49 1.51
N ALA A 28 -9.19 -7.79 0.24
CA ALA A 28 -7.98 -8.53 -0.15
C ALA A 28 -6.71 -7.72 0.16
N ILE A 29 -6.74 -6.41 -0.06
CA ILE A 29 -5.62 -5.53 0.28
C ILE A 29 -5.32 -5.61 1.78
N ILE A 30 -6.35 -5.49 2.62
CA ILE A 30 -6.20 -5.56 4.09
C ILE A 30 -5.59 -6.90 4.50
N GLN A 31 -6.10 -8.00 3.95
CA GLN A 31 -5.62 -9.35 4.29
C GLN A 31 -4.18 -9.56 3.84
N GLU A 32 -3.82 -9.06 2.66
CA GLU A 32 -2.47 -9.20 2.12
C GLU A 32 -1.45 -8.44 2.97
N VAL A 33 -1.76 -7.20 3.35
CA VAL A 33 -0.88 -6.40 4.20
C VAL A 33 -0.72 -7.04 5.57
N LYS A 34 -1.81 -7.55 6.14
CA LYS A 34 -1.77 -8.27 7.40
C LYS A 34 -0.86 -9.50 7.32
N ALA A 35 -1.04 -10.32 6.29
CA ALA A 35 -0.26 -11.54 6.10
C ALA A 35 1.22 -11.24 5.92
N ARG A 36 1.56 -10.28 5.06
CA ARG A 36 2.96 -9.94 4.78
C ARG A 36 3.67 -9.30 5.96
N SER A 37 2.93 -8.69 6.88
CA SER A 37 3.50 -8.07 8.08
C SER A 37 3.52 -8.99 9.29
N GLY A 38 3.15 -10.26 9.11
CA GLY A 38 3.05 -11.19 10.25
C GLY A 38 1.99 -10.78 11.25
N GLY A 39 0.91 -10.15 10.79
CA GLY A 39 -0.19 -9.70 11.63
C GLY A 39 0.04 -8.36 12.31
N LYS A 40 1.15 -7.68 12.02
CA LYS A 40 1.49 -6.42 12.70
C LYS A 40 0.83 -5.19 12.10
N LEU A 41 0.46 -5.25 10.82
CA LEU A 41 -0.28 -4.18 10.16
C LEU A 41 -1.73 -4.62 9.99
N ASN A 42 -2.59 -4.13 10.85
CA ASN A 42 -4.01 -4.46 10.86
C ASN A 42 -4.82 -3.24 10.42
N TRP A 43 -4.89 -3.06 9.10
CA TRP A 43 -5.65 -1.95 8.53
C TRP A 43 -7.14 -2.22 8.66
N THR A 44 -7.91 -1.15 8.85
CA THR A 44 -9.37 -1.19 8.88
C THR A 44 -9.92 -0.57 7.61
N ASP A 45 -11.21 -0.82 7.33
CA ASP A 45 -11.92 -0.15 6.24
C ASP A 45 -11.85 1.36 6.39
N GLY A 46 -12.06 1.85 7.62
CA GLY A 46 -12.04 3.28 7.91
C GLY A 46 -10.68 3.94 7.64
N MET A 47 -9.60 3.20 7.74
CA MET A 47 -8.26 3.69 7.39
C MET A 47 -8.02 3.58 5.89
N LEU A 48 -8.41 2.46 5.27
CA LEU A 48 -8.06 2.15 3.89
C LEU A 48 -8.83 2.97 2.85
N TYR A 49 -10.16 3.02 2.96
CA TYR A 49 -10.97 3.63 1.91
C TYR A 49 -10.69 5.12 1.67
N PRO A 50 -10.46 5.96 2.70
CA PRO A 50 -10.05 7.34 2.44
C PRO A 50 -8.73 7.45 1.67
N VAL A 51 -7.78 6.54 1.92
CA VAL A 51 -6.51 6.51 1.18
C VAL A 51 -6.75 6.15 -0.28
N LEU A 52 -7.54 5.11 -0.54
CA LEU A 52 -7.89 4.69 -1.90
C LEU A 52 -8.60 5.83 -2.65
N HIS A 53 -9.53 6.52 -2.01
CA HIS A 53 -10.24 7.64 -2.62
C HIS A 53 -9.31 8.77 -3.03
N ARG A 54 -8.37 9.12 -2.15
CA ARG A 54 -7.39 10.18 -2.45
C ARG A 54 -6.47 9.75 -3.62
N MET A 55 -6.04 8.50 -3.63
CA MET A 55 -5.19 7.98 -4.70
C MET A 55 -5.92 7.96 -6.04
N GLU A 56 -7.18 7.56 -6.04
CA GLU A 56 -8.02 7.57 -7.23
C GLU A 56 -8.24 8.99 -7.75
N HIS A 57 -8.54 9.92 -6.85
CA HIS A 57 -8.72 11.33 -7.17
C HIS A 57 -7.46 11.95 -7.77
N ARG A 58 -6.29 11.55 -7.30
CA ARG A 58 -4.99 12.00 -7.82
C ARG A 58 -4.58 11.30 -9.12
N GLY A 59 -5.38 10.38 -9.62
CA GLY A 59 -5.11 9.68 -10.87
C GLY A 59 -4.05 8.58 -10.79
N LEU A 60 -3.75 8.08 -9.59
CA LEU A 60 -2.76 7.03 -9.41
C LEU A 60 -3.33 5.63 -9.64
N ILE A 61 -4.60 5.47 -9.33
CA ILE A 61 -5.34 4.20 -9.46
C ILE A 61 -6.71 4.49 -10.05
N LYS A 62 -7.34 3.45 -10.56
CA LYS A 62 -8.72 3.50 -11.06
C LYS A 62 -9.50 2.34 -10.46
N SER A 63 -10.82 2.44 -10.50
CA SER A 63 -11.69 1.41 -9.94
C SER A 63 -12.75 1.00 -10.94
N ARG A 64 -13.28 -0.20 -10.73
CA ARG A 64 -14.43 -0.73 -11.47
C ARG A 64 -15.24 -1.63 -10.55
N TRP A 65 -16.53 -1.69 -10.79
CA TRP A 65 -17.40 -2.63 -10.10
C TRP A 65 -17.51 -3.93 -10.92
N ALA A 66 -17.46 -5.06 -10.23
CA ALA A 66 -17.64 -6.37 -10.84
C ALA A 66 -18.27 -7.31 -9.84
N GLU A 67 -18.90 -8.37 -10.34
CA GLU A 67 -19.42 -9.43 -9.48
C GLU A 67 -18.31 -10.43 -9.18
N SER A 68 -18.26 -10.86 -7.90
CA SER A 68 -17.39 -11.94 -7.49
C SER A 68 -18.04 -13.29 -7.85
N GLU A 69 -17.30 -14.38 -7.67
CA GLU A 69 -17.80 -15.74 -7.91
C GLU A 69 -19.07 -16.06 -7.12
N THR A 70 -19.27 -15.40 -5.99
CA THR A 70 -20.45 -15.59 -5.15
C THR A 70 -21.61 -14.66 -5.51
N GLY A 71 -21.50 -13.89 -6.60
CA GLY A 71 -22.50 -12.93 -7.03
C GLY A 71 -22.48 -11.61 -6.29
N ARG A 72 -21.52 -11.41 -5.40
CA ARG A 72 -21.39 -10.18 -4.62
C ARG A 72 -20.67 -9.12 -5.44
N LYS A 73 -21.22 -7.90 -5.46
CA LYS A 73 -20.57 -6.77 -6.13
C LYS A 73 -19.34 -6.34 -5.33
N ARG A 74 -18.23 -6.20 -6.02
CA ARG A 74 -16.97 -5.72 -5.45
C ARG A 74 -16.39 -4.61 -6.28
N LYS A 75 -15.77 -3.65 -5.61
CA LYS A 75 -15.04 -2.57 -6.26
C LYS A 75 -13.57 -2.99 -6.37
N TYR A 76 -13.11 -3.17 -7.59
CA TYR A 76 -11.73 -3.56 -7.87
C TYR A 76 -10.92 -2.32 -8.23
N TYR A 77 -9.69 -2.29 -7.74
CA TYR A 77 -8.75 -1.20 -7.99
C TYR A 77 -7.58 -1.70 -8.81
N SER A 78 -7.09 -0.88 -9.71
CA SER A 78 -5.93 -1.19 -10.53
C SER A 78 -5.04 0.02 -10.71
N LEU A 79 -3.77 -0.24 -10.97
CA LEU A 79 -2.75 0.79 -11.07
C LEU A 79 -2.83 1.50 -12.41
N LYS A 80 -2.75 2.84 -12.38
CA LYS A 80 -2.63 3.65 -13.59
C LYS A 80 -1.15 3.96 -13.85
N LYS A 81 -0.86 4.53 -15.01
CA LYS A 81 0.51 4.91 -15.38
C LYS A 81 1.15 5.82 -14.34
N ASP A 82 0.43 6.86 -13.89
CA ASP A 82 0.94 7.78 -12.87
C ASP A 82 1.16 7.08 -11.54
N GLY A 83 0.39 6.04 -11.25
CA GLY A 83 0.59 5.21 -10.08
C GLY A 83 1.90 4.44 -10.13
N LYS A 84 2.26 3.94 -11.29
CA LYS A 84 3.56 3.25 -11.48
C LYS A 84 4.72 4.20 -11.23
N THR A 85 4.62 5.43 -11.72
CA THR A 85 5.63 6.48 -11.50
C THR A 85 5.75 6.82 -10.00
N ALA A 86 4.60 7.01 -9.34
CA ALA A 86 4.56 7.29 -7.92
C ALA A 86 5.14 6.14 -7.09
N MET A 87 4.83 4.90 -7.47
CA MET A 87 5.39 3.71 -6.81
C MET A 87 6.91 3.69 -6.86
N ALA A 88 7.48 3.95 -8.04
CA ALA A 88 8.94 3.96 -8.21
C ALA A 88 9.59 5.02 -7.33
N LYS A 89 8.99 6.22 -7.22
CA LYS A 89 9.48 7.28 -6.34
C LYS A 89 9.42 6.89 -4.88
N HIS A 90 8.33 6.26 -4.46
CA HIS A 90 8.19 5.78 -3.08
C HIS A 90 9.27 4.75 -2.76
N HIS A 91 9.49 3.77 -3.62
CA HIS A 91 10.53 2.76 -3.40
C HIS A 91 11.90 3.37 -3.28
N GLU A 92 12.21 4.34 -4.13
CA GLU A 92 13.49 5.06 -4.08
C GLU A 92 13.68 5.79 -2.76
N GLN A 93 12.66 6.53 -2.32
CA GLN A 93 12.71 7.30 -1.08
C GLN A 93 12.82 6.41 0.16
N TRP A 94 12.02 5.34 0.22
CA TRP A 94 12.06 4.41 1.35
C TRP A 94 13.39 3.66 1.41
N SER A 95 13.93 3.25 0.25
CA SER A 95 15.24 2.60 0.18
C SER A 95 16.35 3.53 0.66
N LEU A 96 16.29 4.81 0.30
CA LEU A 96 17.28 5.80 0.76
C LEU A 96 17.26 5.92 2.28
N VAL A 97 16.10 6.14 2.88
CA VAL A 97 15.97 6.26 4.34
C VAL A 97 16.43 4.97 5.02
N HIS A 98 16.00 3.83 4.50
CA HIS A 98 16.41 2.54 5.05
C HIS A 98 17.93 2.35 5.00
N SER A 99 18.57 2.71 3.88
CA SER A 99 20.01 2.56 3.74
C SER A 99 20.80 3.43 4.71
N VAL A 100 20.31 4.65 4.96
CA VAL A 100 20.94 5.55 5.96
C VAL A 100 20.81 4.95 7.35
N LEU A 101 19.61 4.49 7.72
CA LEU A 101 19.38 3.86 9.02
C LEU A 101 20.25 2.61 9.19
N ALA A 102 20.33 1.77 8.15
CA ALA A 102 21.13 0.55 8.19
C ALA A 102 22.63 0.87 8.35
N GLY A 103 23.11 1.90 7.65
CA GLY A 103 24.51 2.34 7.77
C GLY A 103 24.84 2.83 9.16
N LEU A 104 23.98 3.66 9.73
CA LEU A 104 24.17 4.19 11.08
C LEU A 104 24.12 3.09 12.14
N ARG A 105 23.21 2.15 11.98
CA ARG A 105 23.12 1.00 12.89
C ARG A 105 24.40 0.16 12.85
N LYS A 106 24.95 -0.06 11.67
CA LYS A 106 26.19 -0.80 11.48
C LYS A 106 27.36 -0.12 12.16
N GLU A 107 27.44 1.21 12.10
CA GLU A 107 28.49 1.99 12.76
C GLU A 107 28.43 1.87 14.28
N GLN A 108 27.25 1.69 14.86
CA GLN A 108 27.11 1.54 16.31
C GLN A 108 27.73 0.25 16.85
N TYR A 109 27.99 -0.73 16.01
CA TYR A 109 28.51 -2.03 16.41
C TYR A 109 29.96 -2.28 16.00
N VAL A 110 30.64 -1.25 15.54
CA VAL A 110 32.05 -1.33 15.11
C VAL A 110 33.03 -0.99 16.22
#